data_0b0be5c47e3b3eda56d96953b6933960
#
_entry.id   0b0be5c47e3b3eda56d96953b6933960
#
_cell.length_a   1.000
_cell.length_b   1.000
_cell.length_c   1.000
_cell.angle_alpha   90.00
_cell.angle_beta   90.00
_cell.angle_gamma   90.00
#
_symmetry.space_group_name_H-M   'P 1'
#
loop_
_entity.id
_entity.type
_entity.pdbx_description
1 polymer ?
#
loop_
_entity_poly.entity_id
_entity_poly.type
_entity_poly.pdbx_seq_one_letter_code
_entity_poly.pdbx_strand_id
1 'polypeptide(L)'
;MQTYTTQMDAARKGIITPQMEIVAKKEYRTTEEIRQWVAEGKVAIPANKHHKCLNPEGVGSMLRTKINVNLGVSRDCKDYNVEMQKVMSAVNMGAEAIMDLSSHGNTQPFRQKLTHECPVMIGTVPVYDSVIHYQRDLAELTAQDFIDVVRLHAEDGVDFVTLHCG
;
A
#
# COMPACT_ATOMS: atom_id res chain seq x y z
N MET A 1 -20.32 -6.28 -17.77
CA MET A 1 -19.40 -5.67 -16.79
C MET A 1 -18.31 -4.96 -17.56
N GLN A 2 -18.10 -3.66 -17.33
CA GLN A 2 -16.99 -2.96 -17.95
C GLN A 2 -15.68 -3.46 -17.29
N THR A 3 -14.75 -3.94 -18.11
CA THR A 3 -13.48 -4.51 -17.63
C THR A 3 -12.41 -3.43 -17.60
N TYR A 4 -11.75 -3.26 -16.46
CA TYR A 4 -10.57 -2.41 -16.28
C TYR A 4 -9.52 -3.13 -15.45
N THR A 5 -8.26 -2.73 -15.58
CA THR A 5 -7.12 -3.36 -14.89
C THR A 5 -6.58 -2.52 -13.74
N THR A 6 -6.68 -1.20 -13.83
CA THR A 6 -6.21 -0.25 -12.80
C THR A 6 -7.22 0.87 -12.59
N GLN A 7 -7.09 1.62 -11.50
CA GLN A 7 -7.90 2.83 -11.27
C GLN A 7 -7.74 3.85 -12.40
N MET A 8 -6.53 4.04 -12.91
CA MET A 8 -6.28 4.93 -14.04
C MET A 8 -6.90 4.42 -15.33
N ASP A 9 -6.85 3.12 -15.61
CA ASP A 9 -7.51 2.51 -16.78
C ASP A 9 -9.03 2.71 -16.72
N ALA A 10 -9.64 2.48 -15.55
CA ALA A 10 -11.05 2.78 -15.33
C ALA A 10 -11.38 4.25 -15.59
N ALA A 11 -10.61 5.16 -14.99
CA ALA A 11 -10.82 6.59 -15.09
C ALA A 11 -10.74 7.10 -16.55
N ARG A 12 -9.76 6.61 -17.31
CA ARG A 12 -9.60 6.94 -18.74
C ARG A 12 -10.71 6.41 -19.63
N LYS A 13 -11.34 5.31 -19.22
CA LYS A 13 -12.53 4.73 -19.87
C LYS A 13 -13.84 5.39 -19.43
N GLY A 14 -13.78 6.43 -18.59
CA GLY A 14 -14.98 7.10 -18.06
C GLY A 14 -15.70 6.30 -16.97
N ILE A 15 -15.05 5.30 -16.39
CA ILE A 15 -15.63 4.45 -15.35
C ILE A 15 -15.30 5.03 -13.98
N ILE A 16 -16.33 5.29 -13.17
CA ILE A 16 -16.21 5.62 -11.75
C ILE A 16 -16.18 4.32 -10.98
N THR A 17 -15.10 4.09 -10.23
CA THR A 17 -14.97 2.90 -9.39
C THR A 17 -15.51 3.14 -7.98
N PRO A 18 -15.86 2.08 -7.21
CA PRO A 18 -16.26 2.23 -5.82
C PRO A 18 -15.20 2.96 -4.96
N GLN A 19 -13.91 2.78 -5.27
CA GLN A 19 -12.83 3.47 -4.58
C GLN A 19 -12.86 4.99 -4.86
N MET A 20 -13.14 5.40 -6.10
CA MET A 20 -13.30 6.82 -6.45
C MET A 20 -14.48 7.46 -5.73
N GLU A 21 -15.60 6.74 -5.57
CA GLU A 21 -16.78 7.22 -4.83
C GLU A 21 -16.45 7.47 -3.34
N ILE A 22 -15.71 6.54 -2.70
CA ILE A 22 -15.29 6.68 -1.31
C ILE A 22 -14.34 7.86 -1.14
N VAL A 23 -13.33 7.97 -2.02
CA VAL A 23 -12.37 9.09 -1.99
C VAL A 23 -13.08 10.42 -2.20
N ALA A 24 -13.99 10.51 -3.18
CA ALA A 24 -14.76 11.71 -3.44
C ALA A 24 -15.51 12.20 -2.20
N LYS A 25 -16.17 11.28 -1.50
CA LYS A 25 -16.89 11.58 -0.25
C LYS A 25 -15.95 12.08 0.85
N LYS A 26 -14.81 11.43 1.05
CA LYS A 26 -13.80 11.80 2.06
C LYS A 26 -13.16 13.15 1.81
N GLU A 27 -12.95 13.48 0.54
CA GLU A 27 -12.27 14.71 0.12
C GLU A 27 -13.23 15.87 -0.17
N TYR A 28 -14.56 15.68 0.03
CA TYR A 28 -15.59 16.67 -0.28
C TYR A 28 -15.50 17.13 -1.74
N ARG A 29 -15.33 16.17 -2.66
CA ARG A 29 -15.23 16.36 -4.12
C ARG A 29 -16.32 15.57 -4.83
N THR A 30 -16.56 15.92 -6.08
CA THR A 30 -17.42 15.11 -6.93
C THR A 30 -16.67 13.86 -7.43
N THR A 31 -17.39 12.80 -7.70
CA THR A 31 -16.81 11.56 -8.28
C THR A 31 -16.18 11.82 -9.63
N GLU A 32 -16.71 12.77 -10.41
CA GLU A 32 -16.18 13.13 -11.71
C GLU A 32 -14.85 13.90 -11.61
N GLU A 33 -14.70 14.80 -10.63
CA GLU A 33 -13.40 15.46 -10.36
C GLU A 33 -12.34 14.43 -10.01
N ILE A 34 -12.65 13.48 -9.10
CA ILE A 34 -11.71 12.40 -8.73
C ILE A 34 -11.37 11.56 -9.96
N ARG A 35 -12.37 11.13 -10.75
CA ARG A 35 -12.14 10.36 -11.97
C ARG A 35 -11.21 11.10 -12.93
N GLN A 36 -11.48 12.40 -13.17
CA GLN A 36 -10.67 13.21 -14.06
C GLN A 36 -9.22 13.33 -13.57
N TRP A 37 -9.00 13.61 -12.29
CA TRP A 37 -7.65 13.74 -11.73
C TRP A 37 -6.88 12.42 -11.74
N VAL A 38 -7.57 11.28 -11.54
CA VAL A 38 -6.96 9.96 -11.70
C VAL A 38 -6.60 9.70 -13.17
N ALA A 39 -7.47 10.03 -14.12
CA ALA A 39 -7.20 9.88 -15.55
C ALA A 39 -6.01 10.73 -16.02
N GLU A 40 -5.84 11.93 -15.45
CA GLU A 40 -4.75 12.87 -15.72
C GLU A 40 -3.44 12.52 -14.98
N GLY A 41 -3.47 11.52 -14.07
CA GLY A 41 -2.31 11.16 -13.25
C GLY A 41 -1.99 12.11 -12.10
N LYS A 42 -2.90 13.04 -11.76
CA LYS A 42 -2.77 13.98 -10.63
C LYS A 42 -3.11 13.38 -9.28
N VAL A 43 -3.91 12.32 -9.28
CA VAL A 43 -4.34 11.57 -8.09
C VAL A 43 -4.12 10.10 -8.31
N ALA A 44 -3.53 9.42 -7.32
CA ALA A 44 -3.46 7.98 -7.22
C ALA A 44 -4.40 7.49 -6.10
N ILE A 45 -5.00 6.33 -6.29
CA ILE A 45 -5.79 5.63 -5.27
C ILE A 45 -5.15 4.24 -5.07
N PRO A 46 -4.21 4.12 -4.12
CA PRO A 46 -3.62 2.82 -3.78
C PRO A 46 -4.69 1.91 -3.19
N ALA A 47 -5.00 0.83 -3.88
CA ALA A 47 -6.04 -0.09 -3.46
C ALA A 47 -5.82 -1.47 -4.09
N ASN A 48 -5.16 -2.35 -3.36
CA ASN A 48 -4.94 -3.71 -3.82
C ASN A 48 -6.23 -4.54 -3.72
N LYS A 49 -6.52 -5.31 -4.76
CA LYS A 49 -7.71 -6.20 -4.80
C LYS A 49 -7.72 -7.28 -3.71
N HIS A 50 -6.55 -7.61 -3.17
CA HIS A 50 -6.38 -8.59 -2.09
C HIS A 50 -6.50 -7.98 -0.69
N HIS A 51 -6.42 -6.64 -0.55
CA HIS A 51 -6.65 -5.92 0.70
C HIS A 51 -8.15 -5.74 0.96
N LYS A 52 -8.78 -6.68 1.66
CA LYS A 52 -10.25 -6.76 1.75
C LYS A 52 -10.91 -5.76 2.70
N CYS A 53 -10.21 -5.35 3.74
CA CYS A 53 -10.73 -4.39 4.73
C CYS A 53 -10.37 -2.93 4.42
N LEU A 54 -9.68 -2.66 3.29
CA LEU A 54 -9.22 -1.33 2.92
C LEU A 54 -10.39 -0.33 2.83
N ASN A 55 -10.23 0.79 3.52
CA ASN A 55 -11.03 1.99 3.35
C ASN A 55 -10.21 3.02 2.54
N PRO A 56 -10.33 3.04 1.19
CA PRO A 56 -9.37 3.66 0.30
C PRO A 56 -9.23 5.18 0.51
N GLU A 57 -8.01 5.68 0.27
CA GLU A 57 -7.66 7.10 0.25
C GLU A 57 -7.11 7.49 -1.12
N GLY A 58 -7.26 8.77 -1.45
CA GLY A 58 -6.60 9.35 -2.61
C GLY A 58 -5.35 10.12 -2.20
N VAL A 59 -4.29 10.02 -2.99
CA VAL A 59 -3.04 10.77 -2.81
C VAL A 59 -2.80 11.60 -4.06
N GLY A 60 -2.68 12.92 -3.89
CA GLY A 60 -2.46 13.80 -5.03
C GLY A 60 -2.63 15.28 -4.72
N SER A 61 -2.33 16.13 -5.72
CA SER A 61 -2.19 17.58 -5.56
C SER A 61 -3.46 18.32 -5.15
N MET A 62 -4.63 17.77 -5.40
CA MET A 62 -5.92 18.43 -5.16
C MET A 62 -6.62 17.90 -3.90
N LEU A 63 -5.98 17.03 -3.15
CA LEU A 63 -6.52 16.34 -1.99
C LEU A 63 -5.80 16.77 -0.70
N ARG A 64 -6.40 16.48 0.46
CA ARG A 64 -5.72 16.67 1.76
C ARG A 64 -4.44 15.85 1.82
N THR A 65 -3.47 16.34 2.58
CA THR A 65 -2.25 15.56 2.92
C THR A 65 -2.63 14.36 3.78
N LYS A 66 -2.11 13.19 3.44
CA LYS A 66 -2.29 11.93 4.20
C LYS A 66 -1.12 11.71 5.15
N ILE A 67 -1.44 11.20 6.33
CA ILE A 67 -0.43 10.82 7.32
C ILE A 67 -0.05 9.36 7.09
N ASN A 68 1.23 9.14 6.81
CA ASN A 68 1.83 7.81 6.73
C ASN A 68 2.69 7.54 7.96
N VAL A 69 2.45 6.43 8.65
CA VAL A 69 3.18 6.04 9.87
C VAL A 69 4.12 4.87 9.54
N ASN A 70 5.39 5.05 9.84
CA ASN A 70 6.42 4.03 9.66
C ASN A 70 6.53 3.17 10.92
N LEU A 71 6.50 1.86 10.74
CA LEU A 71 6.70 0.86 11.79
C LEU A 71 7.18 -0.45 11.16
N GLY A 72 7.37 -1.48 11.95
CA GLY A 72 7.77 -2.79 11.43
C GLY A 72 8.64 -3.58 12.39
N VAL A 73 8.76 -4.86 12.15
CA VAL A 73 9.56 -5.80 12.94
C VAL A 73 11.04 -5.61 12.66
N SER A 74 11.84 -5.52 13.71
CA SER A 74 13.29 -5.38 13.63
C SER A 74 14.01 -6.43 14.48
N ARG A 75 15.35 -6.42 14.43
CA ARG A 75 16.15 -7.30 15.29
C ARG A 75 15.85 -7.11 16.79
N ASP A 76 15.52 -5.87 17.18
CA ASP A 76 15.31 -5.47 18.57
C ASP A 76 13.84 -5.58 19.00
N CYS A 77 12.90 -5.59 18.06
CA CYS A 77 11.47 -5.74 18.30
C CYS A 77 10.89 -6.78 17.33
N LYS A 78 10.65 -8.00 17.83
CA LYS A 78 10.24 -9.16 17.02
C LYS A 78 8.78 -9.58 17.25
N ASP A 79 8.08 -8.92 18.17
CA ASP A 79 6.72 -9.29 18.55
C ASP A 79 5.69 -8.64 17.60
N TYR A 80 5.10 -9.46 16.74
CA TYR A 80 4.06 -9.03 15.78
C TYR A 80 2.81 -8.48 16.48
N ASN A 81 2.49 -8.91 17.69
CA ASN A 81 1.32 -8.40 18.40
C ASN A 81 1.58 -6.98 18.92
N VAL A 82 2.79 -6.71 19.39
CA VAL A 82 3.21 -5.36 19.78
C VAL A 82 3.19 -4.43 18.57
N GLU A 83 3.70 -4.88 17.41
CA GLU A 83 3.66 -4.09 16.19
C GLU A 83 2.21 -3.84 15.74
N MET A 84 1.31 -4.83 15.79
CA MET A 84 -0.11 -4.62 15.48
C MET A 84 -0.79 -3.64 16.45
N GLN A 85 -0.44 -3.62 17.73
CA GLN A 85 -0.94 -2.61 18.66
C GLN A 85 -0.51 -1.20 18.27
N LYS A 86 0.74 -1.02 17.80
CA LYS A 86 1.21 0.27 17.26
C LYS A 86 0.43 0.66 16.01
N VAL A 87 0.20 -0.29 15.09
CA VAL A 87 -0.61 -0.07 13.89
C VAL A 87 -2.00 0.44 14.26
N MET A 88 -2.71 -0.28 15.12
CA MET A 88 -4.07 0.10 15.51
C MET A 88 -4.10 1.43 16.28
N SER A 89 -3.08 1.73 17.08
CA SER A 89 -2.94 3.02 17.74
C SER A 89 -2.75 4.15 16.72
N ALA A 90 -1.92 3.96 15.70
CA ALA A 90 -1.73 4.93 14.63
C ALA A 90 -3.03 5.17 13.84
N VAL A 91 -3.74 4.10 13.49
CA VAL A 91 -5.06 4.18 12.81
C VAL A 91 -6.06 4.96 13.65
N ASN A 92 -6.15 4.66 14.96
CA ASN A 92 -7.06 5.37 15.88
C ASN A 92 -6.71 6.85 16.05
N MET A 93 -5.44 7.22 15.86
CA MET A 93 -4.99 8.62 15.84
C MET A 93 -5.17 9.31 14.47
N GLY A 94 -5.70 8.60 13.47
CA GLY A 94 -6.04 9.16 12.17
C GLY A 94 -4.98 8.98 11.08
N ALA A 95 -4.04 8.04 11.24
CA ALA A 95 -3.16 7.66 10.15
C ALA A 95 -3.98 7.08 8.97
N GLU A 96 -3.65 7.49 7.75
CA GLU A 96 -4.30 7.04 6.52
C GLU A 96 -3.45 6.01 5.74
N ALA A 97 -2.20 5.85 6.14
CA ALA A 97 -1.30 4.83 5.61
C ALA A 97 -0.34 4.32 6.67
N ILE A 98 0.03 3.06 6.55
CA ILE A 98 1.09 2.41 7.33
C ILE A 98 2.17 1.95 6.35
N MET A 99 3.42 2.32 6.63
CA MET A 99 4.59 1.79 5.95
C MET A 99 5.24 0.71 6.80
N ASP A 100 5.13 -0.53 6.37
CA ASP A 100 5.83 -1.66 6.98
C ASP A 100 7.29 -1.67 6.53
N LEU A 101 8.18 -1.32 7.46
CA LEU A 101 9.63 -1.32 7.30
C LEU A 101 10.27 -2.56 7.91
N SER A 102 9.55 -3.66 8.02
CA SER A 102 10.07 -4.91 8.59
C SER A 102 11.35 -5.34 7.87
N SER A 103 12.38 -5.59 8.65
CA SER A 103 13.73 -5.88 8.17
C SER A 103 14.37 -7.11 8.84
N HIS A 104 13.58 -7.91 9.56
CA HIS A 104 14.10 -9.07 10.30
C HIS A 104 13.11 -10.23 10.37
N GLY A 105 13.64 -11.43 10.20
CA GLY A 105 12.86 -12.68 10.29
C GLY A 105 11.93 -12.88 9.08
N ASN A 106 10.94 -13.75 9.22
CA ASN A 106 9.92 -13.95 8.19
C ASN A 106 8.88 -12.82 8.26
N THR A 107 8.96 -11.86 7.35
CA THR A 107 8.10 -10.66 7.32
C THR A 107 6.70 -10.93 6.77
N GLN A 108 6.53 -11.99 5.95
CA GLN A 108 5.28 -12.29 5.25
C GLN A 108 4.06 -12.46 6.17
N PRO A 109 4.12 -13.20 7.30
CA PRO A 109 2.96 -13.33 8.18
C PRO A 109 2.49 -12.00 8.76
N PHE A 110 3.41 -11.08 9.07
CA PHE A 110 3.05 -9.75 9.55
C PHE A 110 2.40 -8.92 8.43
N ARG A 111 2.98 -8.92 7.24
CA ARG A 111 2.44 -8.24 6.06
C ARG A 111 1.03 -8.73 5.71
N GLN A 112 0.81 -10.05 5.69
CA GLN A 112 -0.52 -10.63 5.48
C GLN A 112 -1.51 -10.23 6.56
N LYS A 113 -1.08 -10.18 7.83
CA LYS A 113 -1.92 -9.72 8.92
C LYS A 113 -2.31 -8.25 8.75
N LEU A 114 -1.38 -7.38 8.35
CA LEU A 114 -1.67 -5.99 8.05
C LEU A 114 -2.76 -5.85 6.97
N THR A 115 -2.61 -6.52 5.84
CA THR A 115 -3.57 -6.43 4.73
C THR A 115 -4.91 -7.10 4.99
N HIS A 116 -5.03 -7.91 6.05
CA HIS A 116 -6.29 -8.52 6.46
C HIS A 116 -7.03 -7.75 7.56
N GLU A 117 -6.31 -7.06 8.44
CA GLU A 117 -6.88 -6.48 9.65
C GLU A 117 -6.84 -4.95 9.68
N CYS A 118 -5.91 -4.31 8.93
CA CYS A 118 -5.72 -2.87 8.96
C CYS A 118 -6.54 -2.17 7.86
N PRO A 119 -7.42 -1.20 8.18
CA PRO A 119 -8.29 -0.58 7.19
C PRO A 119 -7.65 0.55 6.39
N VAL A 120 -6.39 0.91 6.64
CA VAL A 120 -5.67 1.98 5.93
C VAL A 120 -4.69 1.41 4.92
N MET A 121 -4.23 2.24 3.98
CA MET A 121 -3.28 1.82 2.94
C MET A 121 -2.01 1.22 3.55
N ILE A 122 -1.58 0.07 3.05
CA ILE A 122 -0.35 -0.60 3.47
C ILE A 122 0.72 -0.43 2.39
N GLY A 123 1.83 0.19 2.79
CA GLY A 123 3.03 0.30 1.99
C GLY A 123 4.16 -0.58 2.53
N THR A 124 5.08 -0.96 1.66
CA THR A 124 6.27 -1.75 2.02
C THR A 124 7.50 -1.28 1.26
N VAL A 125 8.67 -1.79 1.67
CA VAL A 125 9.97 -1.54 1.01
C VAL A 125 10.57 -2.89 0.59
N PRO A 126 10.25 -3.39 -0.62
CA PRO A 126 10.63 -4.75 -1.05
C PRO A 126 12.13 -5.04 -0.99
N VAL A 127 13.00 -4.04 -1.15
CA VAL A 127 14.45 -4.24 -1.07
C VAL A 127 14.90 -4.78 0.30
N TYR A 128 14.23 -4.42 1.38
CA TYR A 128 14.57 -4.94 2.72
C TYR A 128 14.19 -6.42 2.84
N ASP A 129 13.06 -6.79 2.25
CA ASP A 129 12.58 -8.17 2.27
C ASP A 129 13.34 -9.09 1.30
N SER A 130 13.87 -8.55 0.21
CA SER A 130 14.57 -9.36 -0.81
C SER A 130 15.81 -10.06 -0.26
N VAL A 131 16.59 -9.37 0.58
CA VAL A 131 17.77 -9.94 1.26
C VAL A 131 17.36 -11.07 2.22
N ILE A 132 16.27 -10.87 2.95
CA ILE A 132 15.73 -11.86 3.91
C ILE A 132 15.16 -13.06 3.14
N HIS A 133 14.38 -12.82 2.10
CA HIS A 133 13.69 -13.85 1.33
C HIS A 133 14.67 -14.81 0.64
N TYR A 134 15.70 -14.26 0.00
CA TYR A 134 16.71 -15.07 -0.69
C TYR A 134 17.88 -15.50 0.17
N GLN A 135 18.05 -14.95 1.38
CA GLN A 135 19.19 -15.18 2.27
C GLN A 135 20.54 -14.98 1.56
N ARG A 136 20.61 -13.92 0.74
CA ARG A 136 21.78 -13.52 -0.04
C ARG A 136 22.06 -12.03 0.18
N ASP A 137 23.32 -11.63 -0.04
CA ASP A 137 23.70 -10.23 0.01
C ASP A 137 23.03 -9.44 -1.14
N LEU A 138 22.75 -8.17 -0.89
CA LEU A 138 22.08 -7.30 -1.86
C LEU A 138 22.81 -7.27 -3.23
N ALA A 139 24.14 -7.31 -3.21
CA ALA A 139 24.98 -7.30 -4.41
C ALA A 139 24.88 -8.60 -5.25
N GLU A 140 24.34 -9.68 -4.68
CA GLU A 140 24.17 -10.97 -5.36
C GLU A 140 22.77 -11.13 -5.96
N LEU A 141 21.85 -10.21 -5.66
CA LEU A 141 20.49 -10.26 -6.16
C LEU A 141 20.40 -9.74 -7.59
N THR A 142 19.63 -10.43 -8.40
CA THR A 142 19.32 -10.03 -9.77
C THR A 142 18.10 -9.11 -9.83
N ALA A 143 17.93 -8.41 -10.96
CA ALA A 143 16.72 -7.63 -11.19
C ALA A 143 15.44 -8.48 -11.09
N GLN A 144 15.49 -9.74 -11.52
CA GLN A 144 14.35 -10.66 -11.45
C GLN A 144 14.00 -10.99 -10.00
N ASP A 145 14.98 -11.18 -9.11
CA ASP A 145 14.75 -11.44 -7.68
C ASP A 145 13.96 -10.28 -7.03
N PHE A 146 14.30 -9.03 -7.38
CA PHE A 146 13.54 -7.86 -6.90
C PHE A 146 12.10 -7.83 -7.43
N ILE A 147 11.91 -8.12 -8.72
CA ILE A 147 10.58 -8.16 -9.35
C ILE A 147 9.71 -9.22 -8.69
N ASP A 148 10.28 -10.38 -8.38
CA ASP A 148 9.55 -11.49 -7.77
C ASP A 148 9.13 -11.15 -6.31
N VAL A 149 9.98 -10.44 -5.55
CA VAL A 149 9.59 -9.95 -4.22
C VAL A 149 8.51 -8.87 -4.31
N VAL A 150 8.58 -7.95 -5.26
CA VAL A 150 7.49 -6.97 -5.48
C VAL A 150 6.18 -7.68 -5.82
N ARG A 151 6.23 -8.73 -6.64
CA ARG A 151 5.05 -9.55 -6.96
C ARG A 151 4.48 -10.24 -5.72
N LEU A 152 5.34 -10.83 -4.89
CA LEU A 152 4.96 -11.45 -3.63
C LEU A 152 4.22 -10.45 -2.71
N HIS A 153 4.75 -9.23 -2.56
CA HIS A 153 4.09 -8.18 -1.77
C HIS A 153 2.72 -7.79 -2.35
N ALA A 154 2.62 -7.70 -3.67
CA ALA A 154 1.34 -7.41 -4.33
C ALA A 154 0.32 -8.54 -4.13
N GLU A 155 0.74 -9.80 -4.15
CA GLU A 155 -0.11 -10.96 -3.88
C GLU A 155 -0.56 -11.03 -2.42
N ASP A 156 0.29 -10.61 -1.49
CA ASP A 156 -0.05 -10.47 -0.06
C ASP A 156 -1.01 -9.29 0.23
N GLY A 157 -1.34 -8.47 -0.76
CA GLY A 157 -2.34 -7.40 -0.63
C GLY A 157 -1.78 -6.00 -0.35
N VAL A 158 -0.47 -5.79 -0.47
CA VAL A 158 0.16 -4.47 -0.30
C VAL A 158 -0.36 -3.48 -1.33
N ASP A 159 -0.73 -2.26 -0.90
CA ASP A 159 -1.36 -1.23 -1.74
C ASP A 159 -0.37 -0.39 -2.52
N PHE A 160 0.82 -0.17 -1.97
CA PHE A 160 1.91 0.58 -2.61
C PHE A 160 3.28 0.14 -2.11
N VAL A 161 4.30 0.43 -2.87
CA VAL A 161 5.68 0.10 -2.51
C VAL A 161 6.60 1.31 -2.66
N THR A 162 7.63 1.38 -1.81
CA THR A 162 8.74 2.30 -2.00
C THR A 162 9.90 1.55 -2.64
N LEU A 163 10.35 2.05 -3.79
CA LEU A 163 11.46 1.49 -4.54
C LEU A 163 12.64 2.46 -4.54
N HIS A 164 13.84 1.92 -4.36
CA HIS A 164 15.08 2.67 -4.47
C HIS A 164 15.61 2.47 -5.90
N CYS A 165 15.56 3.48 -6.73
CA CYS A 165 15.83 3.37 -8.16
C CYS A 165 17.06 4.18 -8.63
N GLY A 166 18.01 4.40 -7.78
CA GLY A 166 19.23 5.00 -8.23
C GLY A 166 19.91 6.00 -7.55
#